data_8de9df51ec5405c4293cbdc2796cdbc4
#
_entry.id   8de9df51ec5405c4293cbdc2796cdbc4
#
_cell.length_a   1.000
_cell.length_b   1.000
_cell.length_c   1.000
_cell.angle_alpha   90.00
_cell.angle_beta   90.00
_cell.angle_gamma   90.00
#
_symmetry.space_group_name_H-M   'P 1'
#
loop_
_entity.id
_entity.type
_entity.pdbx_description
1 polymer ?
#
loop_
_entity_poly.entity_id
_entity_poly.type
_entity_poly.pdbx_seq_one_letter_code
_entity_poly.pdbx_strand_id
1 'polypeptide(L)'
;MPTLSDKTILILSPQSWGTMFLSKHHYALELARMGNKVYFLNPPDYGPARSNNGPASPAIRIGPSGIHGNLMLISHRLWFPYLLKFHAMPLFHAGMRLQMKRILKKIGRPIDIVWSFDLGNLCPLTWFGPPIYKIFHPVDEPSGPQAIAAAKGADIIFSVTREILEKYKAYPAPKHFINHGISPEFLPTGGFPVDSPHAVRGEPFRVGMAGNLLRSDLDRPTLIDIVETNPAVIFECWGSYTGGQSNIGGGGDKETHAFIAALQALPNVILHGAVPAAELAKGFSRMDAFLICYDIKKDQSGGTNYHKIMEYLSTGKVIISNNVTTYKDMPVLMQMTAERDNNDRLPALFRQVIENLSTYNDPARQRERIEFACGNAYSRQVERIAQLIKDRK
;
A
#
# COMPACT_ATOMS: atom_id res chain seq x y z
N MET A 1 5.83 12.36 -26.55
CA MET A 1 5.57 12.06 -25.14
C MET A 1 6.45 10.96 -24.67
N PRO A 2 6.84 10.90 -23.39
CA PRO A 2 7.73 9.86 -22.94
C PRO A 2 7.02 8.50 -23.01
N THR A 3 7.68 7.53 -23.64
CA THR A 3 7.39 6.12 -23.39
C THR A 3 7.90 5.78 -21.99
N LEU A 4 7.31 4.80 -21.29
CA LEU A 4 7.86 4.30 -20.02
C LEU A 4 8.94 3.20 -20.26
N SER A 5 9.81 3.40 -21.25
CA SER A 5 10.98 2.55 -21.54
C SER A 5 12.18 3.41 -21.90
N ASP A 6 13.35 2.97 -21.52
CA ASP A 6 14.63 3.65 -21.78
C ASP A 6 14.69 5.09 -21.24
N LYS A 7 14.07 5.32 -20.08
CA LYS A 7 14.01 6.61 -19.40
C LYS A 7 14.82 6.64 -18.12
N THR A 8 15.23 7.85 -17.73
CA THR A 8 15.75 8.12 -16.40
C THR A 8 14.60 8.64 -15.54
N ILE A 9 14.22 7.86 -14.54
CA ILE A 9 13.06 8.14 -13.68
C ILE A 9 13.51 8.42 -12.26
N LEU A 10 13.07 9.54 -11.69
CA LEU A 10 13.25 9.87 -10.27
C LEU A 10 11.93 9.64 -9.54
N ILE A 11 11.94 8.69 -8.61
CA ILE A 11 10.79 8.42 -7.72
C ILE A 11 10.99 9.18 -6.41
N LEU A 12 10.02 10.03 -6.05
CA LEU A 12 9.96 10.73 -4.76
C LEU A 12 9.08 9.93 -3.81
N SER A 13 9.71 9.31 -2.80
CA SER A 13 9.03 8.42 -1.87
C SER A 13 8.92 9.03 -0.47
N PRO A 14 7.73 8.96 0.18
CA PRO A 14 7.59 9.33 1.59
C PRO A 14 8.07 8.22 2.55
N GLN A 15 8.31 7.00 2.08
CA GLN A 15 8.85 5.89 2.87
C GLN A 15 10.21 5.44 2.32
N SER A 16 11.10 5.06 3.24
CA SER A 16 12.41 4.52 2.89
C SER A 16 12.32 3.15 2.21
N TRP A 17 13.26 2.87 1.34
CA TRP A 17 13.50 1.52 0.86
C TRP A 17 13.85 0.61 2.03
N GLY A 18 13.24 -0.55 2.12
CA GLY A 18 13.41 -1.48 3.24
C GLY A 18 12.96 -2.90 2.87
N THR A 19 12.72 -3.72 3.87
CA THR A 19 12.26 -5.11 3.71
C THR A 19 10.77 -5.21 3.40
N MET A 20 9.97 -4.25 3.86
CA MET A 20 8.54 -4.19 3.58
C MET A 20 8.29 -3.33 2.34
N PHE A 21 7.81 -3.95 1.27
CA PHE A 21 7.50 -3.26 0.02
C PHE A 21 6.07 -2.76 0.02
N LEU A 22 5.94 -1.50 -0.43
CA LEU A 22 4.67 -0.82 -0.69
C LEU A 22 4.59 -0.47 -2.18
N SER A 23 3.44 0.03 -2.65
CA SER A 23 3.18 0.34 -4.07
C SER A 23 4.35 1.00 -4.78
N LYS A 24 4.94 2.04 -4.19
CA LYS A 24 6.06 2.80 -4.80
C LYS A 24 7.33 1.98 -5.00
N HIS A 25 7.58 0.98 -4.13
CA HIS A 25 8.73 0.07 -4.27
C HIS A 25 8.50 -0.90 -5.44
N HIS A 26 7.29 -1.45 -5.56
CA HIS A 26 6.91 -2.32 -6.67
C HIS A 26 6.93 -1.57 -8.01
N TYR A 27 6.39 -0.34 -8.08
CA TYR A 27 6.50 0.49 -9.28
C TYR A 27 7.95 0.76 -9.67
N ALA A 28 8.82 1.08 -8.70
CA ALA A 28 10.25 1.29 -8.96
C ALA A 28 10.90 0.06 -9.59
N LEU A 29 10.55 -1.11 -9.08
CA LEU A 29 11.10 -2.39 -9.54
C LEU A 29 10.62 -2.73 -10.96
N GLU A 30 9.30 -2.61 -11.21
CA GLU A 30 8.73 -2.89 -12.54
C GLU A 30 9.27 -1.91 -13.60
N LEU A 31 9.37 -0.63 -13.27
CA LEU A 31 9.98 0.35 -14.17
C LEU A 31 11.44 0.02 -14.48
N ALA A 32 12.21 -0.46 -13.50
CA ALA A 32 13.58 -0.89 -13.71
C ALA A 32 13.68 -2.15 -14.61
N ARG A 33 12.75 -3.10 -14.45
CA ARG A 33 12.60 -4.30 -15.29
C ARG A 33 12.28 -3.97 -16.75
N MET A 34 11.56 -2.88 -16.99
CA MET A 34 11.27 -2.36 -18.33
C MET A 34 12.45 -1.62 -18.99
N GLY A 35 13.66 -1.67 -18.41
CA GLY A 35 14.86 -1.06 -18.97
C GLY A 35 15.12 0.38 -18.54
N ASN A 36 14.25 0.98 -17.73
CA ASN A 36 14.47 2.35 -17.25
C ASN A 36 15.59 2.41 -16.21
N LYS A 37 16.34 3.51 -16.18
CA LYS A 37 17.23 3.86 -15.06
C LYS A 37 16.41 4.54 -13.98
N VAL A 38 16.15 3.85 -12.88
CA VAL A 38 15.28 4.31 -11.79
C VAL A 38 16.12 4.74 -10.60
N TYR A 39 15.89 5.95 -10.13
CA TYR A 39 16.45 6.52 -8.91
C TYR A 39 15.35 6.67 -7.87
N PHE A 40 15.42 5.88 -6.82
CA PHE A 40 14.45 5.93 -5.72
C PHE A 40 15.00 6.83 -4.62
N LEU A 41 14.38 7.99 -4.42
CA LEU A 41 14.76 8.94 -3.40
C LEU A 41 14.04 8.60 -2.09
N ASN A 42 14.81 8.14 -1.11
CA ASN A 42 14.34 7.97 0.25
C ASN A 42 14.00 9.32 0.89
N PRO A 43 13.06 9.38 1.86
CA PRO A 43 12.88 10.57 2.68
C PRO A 43 14.21 10.96 3.36
N PRO A 44 14.39 12.23 3.71
CA PRO A 44 15.62 12.69 4.32
C PRO A 44 15.85 12.03 5.69
N ASP A 45 17.08 11.65 5.96
CA ASP A 45 17.51 11.28 7.29
C ASP A 45 17.72 12.55 8.12
N TYR A 46 17.00 12.66 9.23
CA TYR A 46 17.04 13.82 10.15
C TYR A 46 17.40 13.41 11.60
N GLY A 47 17.70 12.15 11.82
CA GLY A 47 18.18 11.66 13.12
C GLY A 47 19.57 12.23 13.49
N PRO A 48 19.92 12.28 14.79
CA PRO A 48 21.28 12.66 15.21
C PRO A 48 22.27 11.75 14.49
N ALA A 49 23.40 12.32 14.06
CA ALA A 49 24.49 11.54 13.53
C ALA A 49 24.91 10.54 14.62
N ARG A 50 24.53 9.27 14.49
CA ARG A 50 25.09 8.22 15.36
C ARG A 50 26.56 8.12 15.05
N SER A 51 27.33 8.86 15.80
CA SER A 51 28.78 8.76 15.89
C SER A 51 29.09 7.53 16.74
N ASN A 52 29.15 6.37 16.12
CA ASN A 52 30.03 5.33 16.60
C ASN A 52 31.26 5.41 15.70
N ASN A 53 32.28 6.18 16.10
CA ASN A 53 33.68 6.21 15.66
C ASN A 53 34.00 5.87 14.18
N GLY A 54 33.09 6.12 13.23
CA GLY A 54 33.32 5.94 11.80
C GLY A 54 33.28 7.29 11.05
N PRO A 55 33.89 7.39 9.86
CA PRO A 55 33.86 8.62 9.07
C PRO A 55 32.40 9.04 8.80
N ALA A 56 32.11 10.33 8.94
CA ALA A 56 30.78 10.88 8.74
C ALA A 56 30.21 10.41 7.39
N SER A 57 29.07 9.73 7.39
CA SER A 57 28.42 9.27 6.16
C SER A 57 28.19 10.46 5.23
N PRO A 58 28.48 10.31 3.91
CA PRO A 58 28.33 11.41 2.97
C PRO A 58 26.89 11.93 2.99
N ALA A 59 26.72 13.24 2.93
CA ALA A 59 25.41 13.93 3.01
C ALA A 59 24.41 13.44 1.94
N ILE A 60 24.90 12.90 0.81
CA ILE A 60 24.11 12.27 -0.25
C ILE A 60 24.84 11.00 -0.69
N ARG A 61 24.14 9.86 -0.65
CA ARG A 61 24.64 8.56 -1.13
C ARG A 61 23.73 8.05 -2.24
N ILE A 62 24.32 7.60 -3.35
CA ILE A 62 23.64 6.86 -4.41
C ILE A 62 24.29 5.50 -4.50
N GLY A 63 23.53 4.43 -4.37
CA GLY A 63 24.02 3.07 -4.42
C GLY A 63 23.02 2.12 -5.07
N PRO A 64 23.43 0.90 -5.46
CA PRO A 64 22.54 -0.09 -6.04
C PRO A 64 21.49 -0.53 -5.02
N SER A 65 20.31 -0.94 -5.51
CA SER A 65 19.23 -1.48 -4.66
C SER A 65 19.55 -2.87 -4.09
N GLY A 66 20.51 -3.58 -4.70
CA GLY A 66 20.76 -4.99 -4.40
C GLY A 66 19.78 -5.97 -5.05
N ILE A 67 18.71 -5.47 -5.71
CA ILE A 67 17.65 -6.29 -6.31
C ILE A 67 17.68 -6.23 -7.84
N HIS A 68 17.90 -5.05 -8.42
CA HIS A 68 17.94 -4.87 -9.86
C HIS A 68 18.99 -3.83 -10.26
N GLY A 69 19.81 -4.15 -11.29
CA GLY A 69 20.95 -3.31 -11.73
C GLY A 69 20.56 -1.92 -12.24
N ASN A 70 19.32 -1.72 -12.69
CA ASN A 70 18.82 -0.44 -13.15
C ASN A 70 18.15 0.39 -12.03
N LEU A 71 18.07 -0.12 -10.79
CA LEU A 71 17.44 0.56 -9.66
C LEU A 71 18.50 1.02 -8.66
N MET A 72 18.58 2.32 -8.48
CA MET A 72 19.51 2.99 -7.58
C MET A 72 18.75 3.64 -6.43
N LEU A 73 19.25 3.49 -5.21
CA LEU A 73 18.70 4.12 -4.02
C LEU A 73 19.46 5.39 -3.68
N ILE A 74 18.74 6.46 -3.38
CA ILE A 74 19.29 7.73 -2.93
C ILE A 74 18.93 7.92 -1.46
N SER A 75 19.93 7.94 -0.61
CA SER A 75 19.82 8.35 0.79
C SER A 75 20.47 9.70 0.97
N HIS A 76 19.83 10.57 1.74
CA HIS A 76 20.37 11.90 1.98
C HIS A 76 20.06 12.42 3.38
N ARG A 77 21.00 13.18 3.93
CA ARG A 77 20.84 13.85 5.21
C ARG A 77 20.65 15.34 4.97
N LEU A 78 19.75 15.97 5.74
CA LEU A 78 19.59 17.40 5.72
C LEU A 78 20.77 18.07 6.40
N TRP A 79 21.25 19.16 5.81
CA TRP A 79 22.24 20.07 6.37
C TRP A 79 21.62 21.25 7.13
N PHE A 80 20.28 21.28 7.20
CA PHE A 80 19.46 22.29 7.88
C PHE A 80 18.40 21.56 8.75
N PRO A 81 17.82 22.26 9.76
CA PRO A 81 16.88 21.64 10.70
C PRO A 81 15.59 21.17 10.01
N TYR A 82 15.20 19.92 10.25
CA TYR A 82 13.92 19.37 9.74
C TYR A 82 12.69 20.10 10.33
N LEU A 83 12.80 20.64 11.55
CA LEU A 83 11.75 21.41 12.22
C LEU A 83 11.25 22.61 11.39
N LEU A 84 12.05 23.14 10.49
CA LEU A 84 11.62 24.20 9.56
C LEU A 84 10.40 23.78 8.73
N LYS A 85 10.20 22.47 8.49
CA LYS A 85 9.01 21.95 7.82
C LYS A 85 7.71 22.34 8.52
N PHE A 86 7.72 22.43 9.84
CA PHE A 86 6.52 22.71 10.65
C PHE A 86 6.34 24.17 11.00
N HIS A 87 7.43 24.94 11.04
CA HIS A 87 7.41 26.34 11.52
C HIS A 87 7.73 27.38 10.44
N ALA A 88 8.48 26.99 9.41
CA ALA A 88 8.93 27.91 8.36
C ALA A 88 9.08 27.17 7.02
N MET A 89 7.97 26.66 6.46
CA MET A 89 7.94 25.88 5.23
C MET A 89 8.69 26.53 4.04
N PRO A 90 8.61 27.86 3.80
CA PRO A 90 9.39 28.50 2.73
C PRO A 90 10.89 28.30 2.89
N LEU A 91 11.43 28.42 4.11
CA LEU A 91 12.86 28.19 4.40
C LEU A 91 13.22 26.71 4.25
N PHE A 92 12.34 25.81 4.70
CA PHE A 92 12.50 24.38 4.48
C PHE A 92 12.60 24.09 2.98
N HIS A 93 11.68 24.59 2.17
CA HIS A 93 11.68 24.41 0.72
C HIS A 93 12.92 25.03 0.05
N ALA A 94 13.42 26.17 0.52
CA ALA A 94 14.68 26.74 -0.01
C ALA A 94 15.86 25.79 0.23
N GLY A 95 16.01 25.26 1.45
CA GLY A 95 17.01 24.25 1.78
C GLY A 95 16.86 22.96 0.97
N MET A 96 15.64 22.43 0.87
CA MET A 96 15.35 21.24 0.08
C MET A 96 15.61 21.44 -1.42
N ARG A 97 15.34 22.61 -1.97
CA ARG A 97 15.61 22.92 -3.37
C ARG A 97 17.13 22.90 -3.67
N LEU A 98 17.95 23.43 -2.75
CA LEU A 98 19.41 23.32 -2.86
C LEU A 98 19.87 21.86 -2.72
N GLN A 99 19.28 21.12 -1.79
CA GLN A 99 19.55 19.68 -1.62
C GLN A 99 19.21 18.91 -2.89
N MET A 100 18.05 19.15 -3.48
CA MET A 100 17.64 18.52 -4.74
C MET A 100 18.59 18.83 -5.88
N LYS A 101 19.05 20.09 -6.02
CA LYS A 101 20.08 20.44 -7.02
C LYS A 101 21.35 19.62 -6.84
N ARG A 102 21.81 19.41 -5.59
CA ARG A 102 22.98 18.57 -5.29
C ARG A 102 22.74 17.10 -5.63
N ILE A 103 21.54 16.58 -5.34
CA ILE A 103 21.13 15.22 -5.70
C ILE A 103 21.17 15.05 -7.22
N LEU A 104 20.50 15.92 -7.97
CA LEU A 104 20.46 15.89 -9.44
C LEU A 104 21.87 15.98 -10.05
N LYS A 105 22.73 16.85 -9.53
CA LYS A 105 24.14 16.93 -9.94
C LYS A 105 24.87 15.60 -9.68
N LYS A 106 24.61 14.93 -8.56
CA LYS A 106 25.24 13.65 -8.22
C LYS A 106 24.70 12.49 -9.05
N ILE A 107 23.44 12.52 -9.48
CA ILE A 107 22.88 11.57 -10.46
C ILE A 107 23.64 11.66 -11.79
N GLY A 108 24.06 12.86 -12.21
CA GLY A 108 24.95 13.08 -13.34
C GLY A 108 24.36 12.83 -14.72
N ARG A 109 23.03 12.72 -14.81
CA ARG A 109 22.28 12.53 -16.06
C ARG A 109 20.95 13.26 -16.04
N PRO A 110 20.40 13.63 -17.21
CA PRO A 110 19.06 14.23 -17.30
C PRO A 110 18.00 13.30 -16.73
N ILE A 111 17.02 13.88 -16.06
CA ILE A 111 15.81 13.17 -15.61
C ILE A 111 14.73 13.39 -16.67
N ASP A 112 14.12 12.30 -17.15
CA ASP A 112 13.00 12.34 -18.09
C ASP A 112 11.66 12.44 -17.37
N ILE A 113 11.53 11.71 -16.25
CA ILE A 113 10.28 11.58 -15.49
C ILE A 113 10.55 11.76 -14.00
N VAL A 114 9.74 12.57 -13.35
CA VAL A 114 9.62 12.60 -11.89
C VAL A 114 8.28 11.99 -11.50
N TRP A 115 8.33 10.95 -10.67
CA TRP A 115 7.14 10.26 -10.18
C TRP A 115 7.04 10.41 -8.66
N SER A 116 6.09 11.21 -8.19
CA SER A 116 5.95 11.54 -6.78
C SER A 116 4.79 10.78 -6.13
N PHE A 117 5.09 10.13 -5.02
CA PHE A 117 4.13 9.58 -4.06
C PHE A 117 4.05 10.44 -2.78
N ASP A 118 4.76 11.55 -2.74
CA ASP A 118 4.98 12.34 -1.53
C ASP A 118 3.84 13.33 -1.26
N LEU A 119 2.93 12.96 -0.37
CA LEU A 119 1.89 13.85 0.17
C LEU A 119 2.46 14.94 1.09
N GLY A 120 3.66 14.73 1.63
CA GLY A 120 4.34 15.72 2.47
C GLY A 120 4.85 16.93 1.71
N ASN A 121 4.83 16.88 0.36
CA ASN A 121 5.28 17.94 -0.53
C ASN A 121 6.70 18.45 -0.19
N LEU A 122 7.59 17.53 0.18
CA LEU A 122 8.97 17.87 0.53
C LEU A 122 9.76 18.40 -0.67
N CYS A 123 9.43 17.87 -1.86
CA CYS A 123 10.04 18.22 -3.14
C CYS A 123 8.95 18.58 -4.16
N PRO A 124 8.39 19.80 -4.13
CA PRO A 124 7.34 20.22 -5.05
C PRO A 124 7.64 19.92 -6.52
N LEU A 125 6.68 19.36 -7.24
CA LEU A 125 6.80 19.03 -8.66
C LEU A 125 7.09 20.29 -9.52
N THR A 126 6.70 21.46 -9.06
CA THR A 126 6.99 22.75 -9.72
C THR A 126 8.48 23.09 -9.82
N TRP A 127 9.35 22.40 -9.09
CA TRP A 127 10.80 22.57 -9.21
C TRP A 127 11.38 21.95 -10.48
N PHE A 128 10.63 21.03 -11.09
CA PHE A 128 11.03 20.30 -12.29
C PHE A 128 10.33 20.92 -13.51
N GLY A 129 11.09 21.69 -14.27
CA GLY A 129 10.60 22.33 -15.49
C GLY A 129 10.63 21.41 -16.71
N PRO A 130 10.09 21.87 -17.87
CA PRO A 130 10.21 21.15 -19.13
C PRO A 130 11.70 20.87 -19.47
N PRO A 131 12.02 19.73 -20.09
CA PRO A 131 11.10 18.73 -20.68
C PRO A 131 10.68 17.60 -19.70
N ILE A 132 10.88 17.74 -18.40
CA ILE A 132 10.64 16.67 -17.42
C ILE A 132 9.12 16.44 -17.28
N TYR A 133 8.69 15.20 -17.49
CA TYR A 133 7.30 14.78 -17.26
C TYR A 133 7.05 14.46 -15.79
N LYS A 134 5.96 14.98 -15.22
CA LYS A 134 5.69 14.93 -13.77
C LYS A 134 4.42 14.13 -13.47
N ILE A 135 4.59 13.01 -12.79
CA ILE A 135 3.51 12.13 -12.35
C ILE A 135 3.31 12.33 -10.84
N PHE A 136 2.07 12.58 -10.42
CA PHE A 136 1.68 12.56 -9.02
C PHE A 136 0.78 11.37 -8.75
N HIS A 137 1.12 10.55 -7.75
CA HIS A 137 0.43 9.30 -7.48
C HIS A 137 0.18 9.11 -5.98
N PRO A 138 -0.75 9.87 -5.38
CA PRO A 138 -1.15 9.66 -4.00
C PRO A 138 -1.85 8.31 -3.84
N VAL A 139 -1.38 7.51 -2.90
CA VAL A 139 -1.96 6.20 -2.54
C VAL A 139 -2.61 6.22 -1.16
N ASP A 140 -2.34 7.27 -0.39
CA ASP A 140 -2.91 7.51 0.92
C ASP A 140 -3.81 8.75 0.87
N GLU A 141 -4.72 8.85 1.82
CA GLU A 141 -5.66 9.96 1.95
C GLU A 141 -4.91 11.27 2.25
N PRO A 142 -5.10 12.34 1.44
CA PRO A 142 -4.43 13.61 1.68
C PRO A 142 -4.97 14.30 2.92
N SER A 143 -4.11 14.53 3.89
CA SER A 143 -4.40 15.28 5.12
C SER A 143 -3.87 16.71 5.02
N GLY A 144 -4.80 17.66 4.93
CA GLY A 144 -4.49 19.08 4.98
C GLY A 144 -3.98 19.72 3.67
N PRO A 145 -3.78 21.06 3.66
CA PRO A 145 -3.49 21.84 2.47
C PRO A 145 -2.17 21.45 1.76
N GLN A 146 -1.18 21.02 2.51
CA GLN A 146 0.13 20.61 1.96
C GLN A 146 0.00 19.40 1.04
N ALA A 147 -0.78 18.40 1.45
CA ALA A 147 -1.00 17.20 0.66
C ALA A 147 -1.77 17.49 -0.63
N ILE A 148 -2.72 18.44 -0.58
CA ILE A 148 -3.41 18.94 -1.78
C ILE A 148 -2.45 19.72 -2.68
N ALA A 149 -1.60 20.59 -2.11
CA ALA A 149 -0.63 21.37 -2.86
C ALA A 149 0.44 20.50 -3.56
N ALA A 150 0.68 19.27 -3.12
CA ALA A 150 1.65 18.36 -3.71
C ALA A 150 1.35 18.01 -5.18
N ALA A 151 0.08 18.11 -5.62
CA ALA A 151 -0.32 17.89 -7.01
C ALA A 151 0.03 19.07 -7.94
N LYS A 152 0.41 20.22 -7.39
CA LYS A 152 0.72 21.41 -8.21
C LYS A 152 1.89 21.15 -9.14
N GLY A 153 1.65 21.36 -10.44
CA GLY A 153 2.66 21.15 -11.47
C GLY A 153 2.75 19.72 -11.99
N ALA A 154 1.90 18.80 -11.54
CA ALA A 154 1.75 17.48 -12.15
C ALA A 154 1.22 17.59 -13.59
N ASP A 155 1.73 16.73 -14.48
CA ASP A 155 1.22 16.58 -15.84
C ASP A 155 0.11 15.52 -15.90
N ILE A 156 0.09 14.57 -14.96
CA ILE A 156 -0.94 13.56 -14.78
C ILE A 156 -1.04 13.15 -13.31
N ILE A 157 -2.23 12.77 -12.86
CA ILE A 157 -2.48 12.32 -11.49
C ILE A 157 -3.10 10.92 -11.52
N PHE A 158 -2.52 9.99 -10.79
CA PHE A 158 -3.08 8.66 -10.53
C PHE A 158 -3.48 8.53 -9.07
N SER A 159 -4.46 7.73 -8.75
CA SER A 159 -4.73 7.32 -7.38
C SER A 159 -5.49 6.00 -7.30
N VAL A 160 -5.44 5.38 -6.12
CA VAL A 160 -6.07 4.10 -5.81
C VAL A 160 -7.55 4.20 -5.46
N THR A 161 -8.10 5.41 -5.37
CA THR A 161 -9.54 5.66 -5.14
C THR A 161 -10.03 6.86 -5.94
N ARG A 162 -11.32 6.87 -6.29
CA ARG A 162 -11.97 8.01 -6.95
C ARG A 162 -12.13 9.18 -5.98
N GLU A 163 -12.33 8.90 -4.70
CA GLU A 163 -12.48 9.88 -3.61
C GLU A 163 -11.19 10.70 -3.44
N ILE A 164 -10.03 10.06 -3.48
CA ILE A 164 -8.75 10.79 -3.46
C ILE A 164 -8.61 11.65 -4.71
N LEU A 165 -8.93 11.15 -5.89
CA LEU A 165 -8.84 11.92 -7.14
C LEU A 165 -9.74 13.16 -7.12
N GLU A 166 -10.94 13.07 -6.55
CA GLU A 166 -11.88 14.18 -6.43
C GLU A 166 -11.29 15.35 -5.61
N LYS A 167 -10.46 15.06 -4.61
CA LYS A 167 -9.78 16.11 -3.83
C LYS A 167 -8.79 16.94 -4.65
N TYR A 168 -8.35 16.42 -5.77
CA TYR A 168 -7.45 17.10 -6.71
C TYR A 168 -8.15 17.69 -7.92
N LYS A 169 -9.50 17.75 -7.93
CA LYS A 169 -10.29 18.27 -9.08
C LYS A 169 -9.91 19.68 -9.52
N ALA A 170 -9.45 20.52 -8.62
CA ALA A 170 -9.02 21.90 -8.91
C ALA A 170 -7.76 22.00 -9.82
N TYR A 171 -7.00 20.91 -9.94
CA TYR A 171 -5.81 20.90 -10.80
C TYR A 171 -6.17 20.47 -12.21
N PRO A 172 -5.58 21.11 -13.26
CA PRO A 172 -5.94 20.84 -14.66
C PRO A 172 -5.42 19.48 -15.17
N ALA A 173 -4.44 18.87 -14.47
CA ALA A 173 -3.89 17.57 -14.85
C ALA A 173 -4.98 16.50 -14.90
N PRO A 174 -5.04 15.64 -15.96
CA PRO A 174 -5.96 14.51 -16.02
C PRO A 174 -5.74 13.55 -14.86
N LYS A 175 -6.84 12.94 -14.44
CA LYS A 175 -6.91 12.09 -13.25
C LYS A 175 -7.39 10.70 -13.64
N HIS A 176 -6.63 9.68 -13.23
CA HIS A 176 -6.96 8.30 -13.58
C HIS A 176 -6.91 7.41 -12.33
N PHE A 177 -7.95 6.62 -12.19
CA PHE A 177 -7.99 5.58 -11.19
C PHE A 177 -7.08 4.42 -11.60
N ILE A 178 -6.15 4.07 -10.74
CA ILE A 178 -5.28 2.88 -10.82
C ILE A 178 -5.36 2.19 -9.46
N ASN A 179 -5.97 1.03 -9.40
CA ASN A 179 -6.17 0.29 -8.16
C ASN A 179 -4.85 -0.04 -7.44
N HIS A 180 -4.91 -0.56 -6.23
CA HIS A 180 -3.72 -1.18 -5.61
C HIS A 180 -3.21 -2.31 -6.50
N GLY A 181 -1.89 -2.47 -6.55
CA GLY A 181 -1.25 -3.55 -7.27
C GLY A 181 -1.08 -4.80 -6.40
N ILE A 182 -0.90 -5.93 -7.06
CA ILE A 182 -0.49 -7.17 -6.41
C ILE A 182 0.97 -7.48 -6.74
N SER A 183 1.73 -7.91 -5.73
CA SER A 183 3.14 -8.30 -5.89
C SER A 183 3.27 -9.73 -6.45
N PRO A 184 4.42 -10.05 -7.07
CA PRO A 184 4.64 -11.36 -7.70
C PRO A 184 4.46 -12.54 -6.75
N GLU A 185 4.75 -12.36 -5.46
CA GLU A 185 4.66 -13.42 -4.44
C GLU A 185 3.24 -13.96 -4.25
N PHE A 186 2.22 -13.14 -4.55
CA PHE A 186 0.81 -13.51 -4.46
C PHE A 186 0.19 -13.90 -5.80
N LEU A 187 0.95 -13.81 -6.89
CA LEU A 187 0.45 -14.27 -8.19
C LEU A 187 0.46 -15.81 -8.26
N PRO A 188 -0.57 -16.44 -8.83
CA PRO A 188 -0.61 -17.89 -8.99
C PRO A 188 0.60 -18.39 -9.83
N THR A 189 1.37 -19.30 -9.28
CA THR A 189 2.46 -19.98 -10.01
C THR A 189 1.91 -21.16 -10.77
N GLY A 190 2.06 -21.20 -12.10
CA GLY A 190 1.65 -22.35 -12.92
C GLY A 190 0.28 -22.24 -13.58
N GLY A 191 -0.29 -21.06 -13.69
CA GLY A 191 -1.63 -20.82 -14.24
C GLY A 191 -2.69 -20.72 -13.15
N PHE A 192 -3.95 -20.49 -13.53
CA PHE A 192 -5.04 -20.42 -12.57
C PHE A 192 -5.27 -21.82 -11.99
N PRO A 193 -5.11 -22.07 -10.69
CA PRO A 193 -5.45 -23.37 -10.08
C PRO A 193 -6.98 -23.48 -9.97
N VAL A 194 -7.65 -23.54 -11.11
CA VAL A 194 -9.13 -23.53 -11.19
C VAL A 194 -9.72 -24.93 -11.20
N ASP A 195 -8.90 -25.98 -11.34
CA ASP A 195 -9.36 -27.35 -11.49
C ASP A 195 -9.46 -28.16 -10.18
N SER A 196 -9.08 -27.57 -9.08
CA SER A 196 -9.54 -28.04 -7.79
C SER A 196 -10.56 -27.01 -7.30
N PRO A 197 -11.84 -27.36 -7.22
CA PRO A 197 -12.60 -26.78 -6.15
C PRO A 197 -11.70 -27.06 -4.93
N HIS A 198 -11.20 -26.01 -4.28
CA HIS A 198 -10.71 -26.24 -2.93
C HIS A 198 -11.90 -26.85 -2.24
N ALA A 199 -11.88 -28.18 -2.21
CA ALA A 199 -12.89 -28.96 -1.53
C ALA A 199 -13.05 -28.24 -0.22
N VAL A 200 -14.27 -27.81 0.09
CA VAL A 200 -14.59 -27.20 1.36
C VAL A 200 -13.88 -28.09 2.36
N ARG A 201 -12.73 -27.63 2.88
CA ARG A 201 -11.97 -28.44 3.82
C ARG A 201 -12.94 -28.66 4.94
N GLY A 202 -13.13 -29.90 5.33
CA GLY A 202 -14.01 -30.19 6.45
C GLY A 202 -13.67 -29.25 7.61
N GLU A 203 -14.65 -28.85 8.40
CA GLU A 203 -14.45 -28.02 9.58
C GLU A 203 -13.19 -28.46 10.36
N PRO A 204 -12.43 -27.52 10.95
CA PRO A 204 -12.75 -26.09 11.12
C PRO A 204 -12.32 -25.23 9.92
N PHE A 205 -13.21 -24.32 9.52
CA PHE A 205 -12.88 -23.30 8.51
C PHE A 205 -11.81 -22.35 9.04
N ARG A 206 -10.96 -21.84 8.12
CA ARG A 206 -9.89 -20.92 8.44
C ARG A 206 -10.14 -19.56 7.81
N VAL A 207 -10.14 -18.52 8.64
CA VAL A 207 -10.35 -17.14 8.20
C VAL A 207 -9.08 -16.33 8.42
N GLY A 208 -8.55 -15.77 7.34
CA GLY A 208 -7.31 -14.99 7.35
C GLY A 208 -7.54 -13.50 7.58
N MET A 209 -6.66 -12.90 8.34
CA MET A 209 -6.55 -11.45 8.52
C MET A 209 -5.08 -11.02 8.41
N ALA A 210 -4.79 -9.96 7.64
CA ALA A 210 -3.44 -9.40 7.59
C ALA A 210 -3.46 -7.90 7.85
N GLY A 211 -2.47 -7.42 8.57
CA GLY A 211 -2.28 -6.01 8.86
C GLY A 211 -1.67 -5.77 10.23
N ASN A 212 -1.32 -4.53 10.51
CA ASN A 212 -0.80 -4.15 11.82
C ASN A 212 -1.93 -4.13 12.87
N LEU A 213 -1.93 -5.12 13.77
CA LEU A 213 -2.95 -5.26 14.84
C LEU A 213 -2.85 -4.17 15.92
N LEU A 214 -1.75 -3.41 15.94
CA LEU A 214 -1.56 -2.30 16.87
C LEU A 214 -2.30 -1.02 16.44
N ARG A 215 -2.89 -0.99 15.25
CA ARG A 215 -3.61 0.18 14.74
C ARG A 215 -4.87 0.44 15.55
N SER A 216 -5.12 1.72 15.83
CA SER A 216 -6.30 2.18 16.58
C SER A 216 -7.59 2.19 15.74
N ASP A 217 -7.47 2.09 14.42
CA ASP A 217 -8.60 2.08 13.48
C ASP A 217 -9.14 0.67 13.19
N LEU A 218 -8.63 -0.38 13.81
CA LEU A 218 -9.33 -1.67 13.86
C LEU A 218 -10.61 -1.53 14.70
N ASP A 219 -11.72 -2.05 14.21
CA ASP A 219 -12.93 -2.18 14.99
C ASP A 219 -12.82 -3.37 15.94
N ARG A 220 -12.11 -3.13 17.05
CA ARG A 220 -11.75 -4.14 18.03
C ARG A 220 -12.94 -4.82 18.68
N PRO A 221 -13.99 -4.08 19.12
CA PRO A 221 -15.18 -4.71 19.68
C PRO A 221 -15.87 -5.65 18.70
N THR A 222 -16.12 -5.20 17.47
CA THR A 222 -16.76 -6.02 16.42
C THR A 222 -15.90 -7.25 16.07
N LEU A 223 -14.57 -7.09 16.02
CA LEU A 223 -13.68 -8.21 15.74
C LEU A 223 -13.73 -9.27 16.85
N ILE A 224 -13.67 -8.87 18.11
CA ILE A 224 -13.78 -9.80 19.26
C ILE A 224 -15.13 -10.51 19.23
N ASP A 225 -16.23 -9.79 19.02
CA ASP A 225 -17.57 -10.38 18.92
C ASP A 225 -17.65 -11.46 17.82
N ILE A 226 -17.10 -11.17 16.63
CA ILE A 226 -17.03 -12.15 15.53
C ILE A 226 -16.27 -13.41 15.96
N VAL A 227 -15.12 -13.25 16.62
CA VAL A 227 -14.27 -14.39 17.00
C VAL A 227 -14.93 -15.23 18.09
N GLU A 228 -15.46 -14.59 19.13
CA GLU A 228 -16.10 -15.26 20.27
C GLU A 228 -17.39 -15.99 19.88
N THR A 229 -18.18 -15.40 18.98
CA THR A 229 -19.45 -15.98 18.53
C THR A 229 -19.30 -17.08 17.45
N ASN A 230 -18.06 -17.32 16.96
CA ASN A 230 -17.75 -18.35 15.97
C ASN A 230 -16.62 -19.29 16.44
N PRO A 231 -16.79 -20.03 17.55
CA PRO A 231 -15.72 -20.84 18.15
C PRO A 231 -15.24 -22.02 17.28
N ALA A 232 -16.06 -22.46 16.30
CA ALA A 232 -15.70 -23.52 15.35
C ALA A 232 -14.83 -23.01 14.18
N VAL A 233 -14.62 -21.68 14.06
CA VAL A 233 -13.78 -21.06 13.02
C VAL A 233 -12.42 -20.74 13.59
N ILE A 234 -11.34 -21.06 12.88
CA ILE A 234 -9.97 -20.67 13.24
C ILE A 234 -9.65 -19.34 12.55
N PHE A 235 -9.27 -18.34 13.33
CA PHE A 235 -8.82 -17.03 12.85
C PHE A 235 -7.30 -16.95 12.85
N GLU A 236 -6.69 -16.80 11.66
CA GLU A 236 -5.24 -16.65 11.50
C GLU A 236 -4.90 -15.21 11.20
N CYS A 237 -4.08 -14.58 12.06
CA CYS A 237 -3.75 -13.16 11.98
C CYS A 237 -2.25 -12.97 11.68
N TRP A 238 -1.93 -12.25 10.61
CA TRP A 238 -0.56 -11.87 10.24
C TRP A 238 -0.36 -10.37 10.39
N GLY A 239 0.75 -9.99 10.95
CA GLY A 239 1.17 -8.60 11.14
C GLY A 239 1.61 -8.32 12.56
N SER A 240 2.14 -7.12 12.78
CA SER A 240 2.69 -6.75 14.08
C SER A 240 1.60 -6.70 15.16
N TYR A 241 1.84 -7.40 16.26
CA TYR A 241 1.02 -7.36 17.48
C TYR A 241 1.87 -7.09 18.75
N THR A 242 3.19 -6.94 18.58
CA THR A 242 4.11 -6.51 19.65
C THR A 242 4.84 -5.26 19.22
N GLY A 243 5.15 -4.36 20.14
CA GLY A 243 5.90 -3.14 19.85
C GLY A 243 7.30 -3.43 19.31
N GLY A 244 7.78 -2.59 18.38
CA GLY A 244 9.15 -2.66 17.84
C GLY A 244 9.35 -3.51 16.58
N GLN A 245 8.35 -4.24 16.10
CA GLN A 245 8.45 -5.09 14.90
C GLN A 245 8.05 -4.40 13.59
N SER A 246 7.58 -3.16 13.62
CA SER A 246 7.11 -2.44 12.44
C SER A 246 7.65 -1.02 12.39
N ASN A 247 8.14 -0.61 11.23
CA ASN A 247 8.41 0.79 10.86
C ASN A 247 7.13 1.56 10.48
N ILE A 248 5.97 0.92 10.55
CA ILE A 248 4.65 1.53 10.37
C ILE A 248 4.04 1.66 11.77
N GLY A 249 3.93 2.87 12.29
CA GLY A 249 3.54 3.18 13.65
C GLY A 249 2.28 2.45 14.14
N GLY A 250 2.26 2.16 15.40
CA GLY A 250 1.14 1.59 16.15
C GLY A 250 1.48 1.72 17.62
N GLY A 251 0.57 2.28 18.41
CA GLY A 251 0.83 2.64 19.78
C GLY A 251 0.92 1.43 20.71
N GLY A 252 1.75 1.55 21.72
CA GLY A 252 1.73 0.69 22.90
C GLY A 252 0.83 1.27 24.00
N ASP A 253 -0.38 1.78 23.66
CA ASP A 253 -1.30 2.25 24.67
C ASP A 253 -2.00 1.08 25.41
N LYS A 254 -2.58 1.39 26.55
CA LYS A 254 -3.23 0.39 27.43
C LYS A 254 -4.37 -0.35 26.73
N GLU A 255 -5.12 0.34 25.89
CA GLU A 255 -6.24 -0.23 25.14
C GLU A 255 -5.76 -1.23 24.08
N THR A 256 -4.69 -0.90 23.37
CA THR A 256 -4.06 -1.80 22.40
C THR A 256 -3.51 -3.07 23.07
N HIS A 257 -2.85 -2.93 24.22
CA HIS A 257 -2.37 -4.09 24.97
C HIS A 257 -3.52 -4.99 25.46
N ALA A 258 -4.61 -4.40 25.97
CA ALA A 258 -5.77 -5.16 26.40
C ALA A 258 -6.42 -5.93 25.22
N PHE A 259 -6.54 -5.31 24.06
CA PHE A 259 -7.05 -5.96 22.85
C PHE A 259 -6.19 -7.13 22.40
N ILE A 260 -4.86 -6.96 22.35
CA ILE A 260 -3.95 -8.06 21.99
C ILE A 260 -4.03 -9.21 23.00
N ALA A 261 -4.09 -8.90 24.31
CA ALA A 261 -4.25 -9.92 25.33
C ALA A 261 -5.58 -10.68 25.19
N ALA A 262 -6.66 -9.98 24.87
CA ALA A 262 -7.95 -10.62 24.59
C ALA A 262 -7.87 -11.58 23.38
N LEU A 263 -7.27 -11.16 22.26
CA LEU A 263 -7.07 -12.04 21.11
C LEU A 263 -6.22 -13.28 21.45
N GLN A 264 -5.16 -13.12 22.24
CA GLN A 264 -4.29 -14.22 22.66
C GLN A 264 -4.99 -15.22 23.59
N ALA A 265 -6.01 -14.79 24.32
CA ALA A 265 -6.78 -15.64 25.22
C ALA A 265 -7.83 -16.51 24.49
N LEU A 266 -8.18 -16.18 23.25
CA LEU A 266 -9.18 -16.91 22.46
C LEU A 266 -8.57 -18.17 21.84
N PRO A 267 -9.11 -19.37 22.11
CA PRO A 267 -8.50 -20.64 21.69
C PRO A 267 -8.54 -20.87 20.17
N ASN A 268 -9.38 -20.14 19.45
CA ASN A 268 -9.55 -20.21 18.02
C ASN A 268 -8.82 -19.09 17.26
N VAL A 269 -7.86 -18.37 17.90
CA VAL A 269 -7.04 -17.33 17.28
C VAL A 269 -5.57 -17.77 17.22
N ILE A 270 -4.95 -17.59 16.06
CA ILE A 270 -3.52 -17.82 15.85
C ILE A 270 -2.87 -16.50 15.39
N LEU A 271 -1.94 -15.98 16.19
CA LEU A 271 -1.17 -14.76 15.86
C LEU A 271 0.21 -15.14 15.32
N HIS A 272 0.44 -14.94 14.03
CA HIS A 272 1.70 -15.29 13.35
C HIS A 272 2.78 -14.19 13.45
N GLY A 273 2.37 -12.96 13.73
CA GLY A 273 3.28 -11.83 13.65
C GLY A 273 3.56 -11.37 12.21
N ALA A 274 4.55 -10.51 12.07
CA ALA A 274 5.00 -10.03 10.77
C ALA A 274 5.91 -11.09 10.11
N VAL A 275 5.54 -11.53 8.91
CA VAL A 275 6.27 -12.54 8.13
C VAL A 275 6.62 -11.98 6.74
N PRO A 276 7.63 -12.55 6.04
CA PRO A 276 7.94 -12.20 4.65
C PRO A 276 6.75 -12.47 3.71
N ALA A 277 6.64 -11.69 2.62
CA ALA A 277 5.52 -11.77 1.66
C ALA A 277 5.32 -13.19 1.09
N ALA A 278 6.40 -13.92 0.78
CA ALA A 278 6.31 -15.28 0.27
C ALA A 278 5.74 -16.27 1.31
N GLU A 279 6.01 -16.08 2.59
CA GLU A 279 5.44 -16.87 3.68
C GLU A 279 3.97 -16.51 3.91
N LEU A 280 3.65 -15.21 3.84
CA LEU A 280 2.29 -14.71 3.92
C LEU A 280 1.42 -15.29 2.80
N ALA A 281 1.91 -15.31 1.56
CA ALA A 281 1.21 -15.92 0.42
C ALA A 281 0.92 -17.40 0.63
N LYS A 282 1.87 -18.17 1.19
CA LYS A 282 1.65 -19.57 1.60
C LYS A 282 0.62 -19.70 2.71
N GLY A 283 0.60 -18.77 3.66
CA GLY A 283 -0.44 -18.71 4.69
C GLY A 283 -1.82 -18.51 4.06
N PHE A 284 -1.95 -17.51 3.20
CA PHE A 284 -3.21 -17.17 2.54
C PHE A 284 -3.78 -18.31 1.68
N SER A 285 -2.94 -19.11 1.02
CA SER A 285 -3.41 -20.24 0.21
C SER A 285 -4.14 -21.31 1.01
N ARG A 286 -4.02 -21.29 2.34
CA ARG A 286 -4.67 -22.24 3.25
C ARG A 286 -5.97 -21.72 3.85
N MET A 287 -6.31 -20.47 3.60
CA MET A 287 -7.52 -19.84 4.15
C MET A 287 -8.75 -20.23 3.32
N ASP A 288 -9.90 -20.22 3.97
CA ASP A 288 -11.20 -20.47 3.33
C ASP A 288 -11.96 -19.16 3.09
N ALA A 289 -11.66 -18.14 3.86
CA ALA A 289 -12.16 -16.78 3.70
C ALA A 289 -11.18 -15.76 4.30
N PHE A 290 -11.42 -14.46 4.05
CA PHE A 290 -10.70 -13.36 4.67
C PHE A 290 -11.64 -12.38 5.34
N LEU A 291 -11.17 -11.76 6.43
CA LEU A 291 -11.91 -10.75 7.17
C LEU A 291 -11.17 -9.40 7.15
N ILE A 292 -11.92 -8.33 6.90
CA ILE A 292 -11.49 -6.93 7.05
C ILE A 292 -12.48 -6.28 8.01
N CYS A 293 -11.98 -5.73 9.12
CA CYS A 293 -12.79 -5.15 10.18
C CYS A 293 -12.15 -3.86 10.70
N TYR A 294 -12.44 -2.75 10.00
CA TYR A 294 -11.97 -1.42 10.38
C TYR A 294 -13.13 -0.54 10.85
N ASP A 295 -12.87 0.28 11.86
CA ASP A 295 -13.73 1.40 12.25
C ASP A 295 -13.54 2.54 11.24
N ILE A 296 -14.50 2.71 10.34
CA ILE A 296 -14.41 3.69 9.24
C ILE A 296 -14.27 5.13 9.76
N LYS A 297 -14.79 5.42 10.97
CA LYS A 297 -14.68 6.75 11.59
C LYS A 297 -13.25 7.07 12.04
N LYS A 298 -12.47 6.03 12.38
CA LYS A 298 -11.07 6.16 12.81
C LYS A 298 -10.09 5.90 11.66
N ASP A 299 -10.53 5.18 10.62
CA ASP A 299 -9.70 4.84 9.48
C ASP A 299 -9.43 6.08 8.62
N GLN A 300 -8.16 6.46 8.49
CA GLN A 300 -7.74 7.60 7.68
C GLN A 300 -8.14 7.47 6.21
N SER A 301 -8.22 6.24 5.68
CA SER A 301 -8.69 6.00 4.31
C SER A 301 -10.21 6.14 4.17
N GLY A 302 -10.94 6.23 5.28
CA GLY A 302 -12.41 6.29 5.30
C GLY A 302 -13.07 5.06 4.66
N GLY A 303 -12.43 3.91 4.68
CA GLY A 303 -12.95 2.69 4.06
C GLY A 303 -13.03 2.76 2.54
N THR A 304 -12.15 3.50 1.86
CA THR A 304 -12.24 3.68 0.41
C THR A 304 -11.57 2.56 -0.37
N ASN A 305 -10.40 2.12 0.09
CA ASN A 305 -9.65 0.97 -0.48
C ASN A 305 -8.55 0.51 0.48
N TYR A 306 -8.24 -0.79 0.45
CA TYR A 306 -7.15 -1.38 1.23
C TYR A 306 -6.23 -2.21 0.35
N HIS A 307 -4.93 -2.04 0.50
CA HIS A 307 -3.90 -2.75 -0.27
C HIS A 307 -4.05 -4.28 -0.22
N LYS A 308 -4.36 -4.85 0.94
CA LYS A 308 -4.50 -6.30 1.17
C LYS A 308 -5.62 -6.97 0.36
N ILE A 309 -6.59 -6.21 -0.15
CA ILE A 309 -7.71 -6.77 -0.92
C ILE A 309 -7.21 -7.51 -2.15
N MET A 310 -6.21 -6.96 -2.86
CA MET A 310 -5.64 -7.63 -4.04
C MET A 310 -4.97 -8.96 -3.67
N GLU A 311 -4.26 -8.99 -2.54
CA GLU A 311 -3.60 -10.18 -2.04
C GLU A 311 -4.62 -11.26 -1.64
N TYR A 312 -5.74 -10.88 -1.03
CA TYR A 312 -6.83 -11.79 -0.70
C TYR A 312 -7.53 -12.33 -1.95
N LEU A 313 -7.88 -11.45 -2.89
CA LEU A 313 -8.54 -11.83 -4.15
C LEU A 313 -7.71 -12.80 -4.98
N SER A 314 -6.38 -12.74 -4.91
CA SER A 314 -5.50 -13.65 -5.66
C SER A 314 -5.63 -15.11 -5.23
N THR A 315 -6.17 -15.37 -4.04
CA THR A 315 -6.47 -16.73 -3.56
C THR A 315 -7.78 -17.27 -4.11
N GLY A 316 -8.61 -16.43 -4.70
CA GLY A 316 -9.98 -16.74 -5.12
C GLY A 316 -10.99 -16.80 -3.97
N LYS A 317 -10.56 -16.67 -2.71
CA LYS A 317 -11.45 -16.82 -1.55
C LYS A 317 -12.29 -15.57 -1.30
N VAL A 318 -13.46 -15.77 -0.68
CA VAL A 318 -14.37 -14.70 -0.32
C VAL A 318 -13.74 -13.78 0.72
N ILE A 319 -13.95 -12.48 0.56
CA ILE A 319 -13.60 -11.46 1.54
C ILE A 319 -14.87 -10.98 2.22
N ILE A 320 -14.88 -10.96 3.54
CA ILE A 320 -15.95 -10.42 4.38
C ILE A 320 -15.43 -9.13 4.98
N SER A 321 -16.17 -8.02 4.86
CA SER A 321 -15.61 -6.70 5.15
C SER A 321 -16.63 -5.70 5.70
N ASN A 322 -16.15 -4.73 6.47
CA ASN A 322 -16.79 -3.43 6.57
C ASN A 322 -16.98 -2.82 5.16
N ASN A 323 -17.75 -1.75 5.05
CA ASN A 323 -17.97 -1.11 3.75
C ASN A 323 -16.66 -0.58 3.13
N VAL A 324 -16.40 -0.96 1.87
CA VAL A 324 -15.25 -0.49 1.07
C VAL A 324 -15.76 0.07 -0.26
N THR A 325 -15.79 1.39 -0.38
CA THR A 325 -16.51 2.07 -1.49
C THR A 325 -16.01 1.72 -2.87
N THR A 326 -14.71 1.44 -3.06
CA THR A 326 -14.14 1.04 -4.35
C THR A 326 -14.82 -0.21 -4.92
N TYR A 327 -15.34 -1.10 -4.07
CA TYR A 327 -15.89 -2.41 -4.46
C TYR A 327 -17.41 -2.52 -4.26
N LYS A 328 -18.11 -1.42 -3.94
CA LYS A 328 -19.55 -1.42 -3.62
C LYS A 328 -20.44 -2.04 -4.70
N ASP A 329 -20.03 -1.95 -5.97
CA ASP A 329 -20.78 -2.46 -7.11
C ASP A 329 -20.19 -3.79 -7.64
N MET A 330 -19.33 -4.47 -6.85
CA MET A 330 -18.61 -5.69 -7.24
C MET A 330 -18.84 -6.83 -6.22
N PRO A 331 -20.07 -7.33 -6.05
CA PRO A 331 -20.39 -8.31 -4.99
C PRO A 331 -19.74 -9.67 -5.17
N VAL A 332 -19.23 -9.99 -6.35
CA VAL A 332 -18.45 -11.23 -6.57
C VAL A 332 -17.09 -11.13 -5.88
N LEU A 333 -16.48 -9.93 -5.88
CA LEU A 333 -15.14 -9.72 -5.32
C LEU A 333 -15.13 -9.77 -3.79
N MET A 334 -16.15 -9.17 -3.15
CA MET A 334 -16.23 -9.16 -1.69
C MET A 334 -17.67 -9.02 -1.18
N GLN A 335 -17.92 -9.54 0.02
CA GLN A 335 -19.14 -9.37 0.79
C GLN A 335 -18.88 -8.30 1.85
N MET A 336 -19.63 -7.21 1.82
CA MET A 336 -19.44 -6.08 2.73
C MET A 336 -20.75 -5.58 3.31
N THR A 337 -20.67 -4.93 4.46
CA THR A 337 -21.83 -4.21 5.03
C THR A 337 -22.25 -3.06 4.12
N ALA A 338 -23.54 -2.78 4.06
CA ALA A 338 -24.07 -1.65 3.30
C ALA A 338 -23.78 -0.32 4.00
N GLU A 339 -23.83 -0.33 5.33
CA GLU A 339 -23.64 0.83 6.20
C GLU A 339 -22.16 1.25 6.21
N ARG A 340 -21.91 2.56 6.25
CA ARG A 340 -20.56 3.15 6.33
C ARG A 340 -20.23 3.73 7.70
N ASP A 341 -21.20 3.95 8.55
CA ASP A 341 -21.02 4.64 9.82
C ASP A 341 -20.83 3.69 11.01
N ASN A 342 -21.11 2.41 10.83
CA ASN A 342 -20.93 1.37 11.83
C ASN A 342 -20.72 -0.01 11.19
N ASN A 343 -20.33 -0.99 12.01
CA ASN A 343 -20.13 -2.39 11.63
C ASN A 343 -21.15 -3.32 12.32
N ASP A 344 -22.26 -2.81 12.83
CA ASP A 344 -23.23 -3.59 13.62
C ASP A 344 -23.75 -4.83 12.89
N ARG A 345 -23.80 -4.79 11.57
CA ARG A 345 -24.22 -5.93 10.73
C ARG A 345 -23.07 -6.86 10.28
N LEU A 346 -21.82 -6.50 10.56
CA LEU A 346 -20.68 -7.32 10.11
C LEU A 346 -20.64 -8.71 10.77
N PRO A 347 -20.97 -8.89 12.06
CA PRO A 347 -21.03 -10.23 12.66
C PRO A 347 -22.11 -11.14 12.03
N ALA A 348 -23.28 -10.57 11.71
CA ALA A 348 -24.36 -11.32 11.03
C ALA A 348 -23.96 -11.70 9.59
N LEU A 349 -23.37 -10.76 8.84
CA LEU A 349 -22.83 -11.01 7.50
C LEU A 349 -21.75 -12.08 7.52
N PHE A 350 -20.84 -12.02 8.50
CA PHE A 350 -19.79 -13.01 8.67
C PHE A 350 -20.39 -14.41 8.81
N ARG A 351 -21.34 -14.60 9.73
CA ARG A 351 -22.02 -15.88 9.97
C ARG A 351 -22.72 -16.38 8.72
N GLN A 352 -23.49 -15.52 8.04
CA GLN A 352 -24.17 -15.86 6.79
C GLN A 352 -23.20 -16.38 5.72
N VAL A 353 -22.02 -15.75 5.56
CA VAL A 353 -21.03 -16.14 4.56
C VAL A 353 -20.37 -17.47 4.93
N ILE A 354 -20.01 -17.68 6.20
CA ILE A 354 -19.38 -18.92 6.66
C ILE A 354 -20.34 -20.11 6.52
N GLU A 355 -21.62 -19.96 6.87
CA GLU A 355 -22.63 -21.00 6.71
C GLU A 355 -22.88 -21.38 5.24
N ASN A 356 -22.62 -20.46 4.30
CA ASN A 356 -22.82 -20.66 2.87
C ASN A 356 -21.52 -20.59 2.06
N LEU A 357 -20.41 -20.97 2.67
CA LEU A 357 -19.06 -20.76 2.14
C LEU A 357 -18.83 -21.40 0.76
N SER A 358 -19.42 -22.57 0.51
CA SER A 358 -19.36 -23.26 -0.79
C SER A 358 -19.99 -22.44 -1.92
N THR A 359 -21.09 -21.72 -1.63
CA THR A 359 -21.75 -20.83 -2.59
C THR A 359 -20.90 -19.57 -2.86
N TYR A 360 -20.30 -19.00 -1.82
CA TYR A 360 -19.45 -17.81 -1.98
C TYR A 360 -18.09 -18.12 -2.60
N ASN A 361 -17.61 -19.35 -2.47
CA ASN A 361 -16.37 -19.85 -3.06
C ASN A 361 -16.62 -20.83 -4.23
N ASP A 362 -17.75 -20.71 -4.95
CA ASP A 362 -17.91 -21.51 -6.16
C ASP A 362 -16.78 -21.23 -7.17
N PRO A 363 -16.43 -22.21 -8.02
CA PRO A 363 -15.28 -22.11 -8.91
C PRO A 363 -15.32 -20.90 -9.88
N ALA A 364 -16.50 -20.47 -10.30
CA ALA A 364 -16.63 -19.31 -11.21
C ALA A 364 -16.27 -18.01 -10.48
N ARG A 365 -16.79 -17.82 -9.26
CA ARG A 365 -16.47 -16.66 -8.42
C ARG A 365 -14.99 -16.62 -8.01
N GLN A 366 -14.41 -17.78 -7.67
CA GLN A 366 -12.97 -17.86 -7.38
C GLN A 366 -12.14 -17.40 -8.58
N ARG A 367 -12.47 -17.88 -9.78
CA ARG A 367 -11.80 -17.50 -11.02
C ARG A 367 -11.87 -15.99 -11.24
N GLU A 368 -13.06 -15.41 -11.14
CA GLU A 368 -13.27 -13.97 -11.35
C GLU A 368 -12.43 -13.11 -10.38
N ARG A 369 -12.32 -13.51 -9.11
CA ARG A 369 -11.47 -12.86 -8.10
C ARG A 369 -10.00 -12.92 -8.47
N ILE A 370 -9.51 -14.10 -8.85
CA ILE A 370 -8.12 -14.31 -9.25
C ILE A 370 -7.80 -13.50 -10.51
N GLU A 371 -8.66 -13.54 -11.52
CA GLU A 371 -8.49 -12.76 -12.76
C GLU A 371 -8.45 -11.27 -12.49
N PHE A 372 -9.34 -10.77 -11.61
CA PHE A 372 -9.34 -9.38 -11.20
C PHE A 372 -8.03 -8.99 -10.51
N ALA A 373 -7.55 -9.79 -9.57
CA ALA A 373 -6.28 -9.55 -8.88
C ALA A 373 -5.09 -9.59 -9.85
N CYS A 374 -4.99 -10.60 -10.71
CA CYS A 374 -3.94 -10.73 -11.72
C CYS A 374 -3.95 -9.59 -12.74
N GLY A 375 -5.13 -9.10 -13.12
CA GLY A 375 -5.29 -7.90 -13.96
C GLY A 375 -4.74 -6.62 -13.31
N ASN A 376 -4.52 -6.64 -11.97
CA ASN A 376 -3.93 -5.56 -11.20
C ASN A 376 -2.49 -5.86 -10.76
N ALA A 377 -1.79 -6.84 -11.34
CA ALA A 377 -0.35 -7.01 -11.14
C ALA A 377 0.40 -5.70 -11.43
N TYR A 378 1.44 -5.38 -10.67
CA TYR A 378 2.19 -4.12 -10.86
C TYR A 378 2.74 -3.99 -12.27
N SER A 379 3.16 -5.08 -12.92
CA SER A 379 3.57 -5.09 -14.33
C SER A 379 2.42 -4.61 -15.25
N ARG A 380 1.21 -5.14 -15.06
CA ARG A 380 0.01 -4.72 -15.82
C ARG A 380 -0.39 -3.27 -15.55
N GLN A 381 -0.22 -2.82 -14.33
CA GLN A 381 -0.49 -1.42 -13.98
C GLN A 381 0.48 -0.47 -14.65
N VAL A 382 1.78 -0.80 -14.69
CA VAL A 382 2.78 0.02 -15.40
C VAL A 382 2.49 0.06 -16.90
N GLU A 383 2.07 -1.05 -17.53
CA GLU A 383 1.62 -1.09 -18.92
C GLU A 383 0.42 -0.16 -19.15
N ARG A 384 -0.60 -0.22 -18.29
CA ARG A 384 -1.80 0.65 -18.35
C ARG A 384 -1.43 2.12 -18.18
N ILE A 385 -0.57 2.44 -17.22
CA ILE A 385 -0.07 3.80 -17.00
C ILE A 385 0.70 4.29 -18.22
N ALA A 386 1.54 3.45 -18.82
CA ALA A 386 2.27 3.78 -20.03
C ALA A 386 1.32 4.12 -21.20
N GLN A 387 0.24 3.37 -21.35
CA GLN A 387 -0.78 3.65 -22.36
C GLN A 387 -1.48 4.98 -22.10
N LEU A 388 -1.94 5.24 -20.86
CA LEU A 388 -2.60 6.49 -20.46
C LEU A 388 -1.71 7.73 -20.70
N ILE A 389 -0.39 7.58 -20.54
CA ILE A 389 0.56 8.66 -20.84
C ILE A 389 0.69 8.88 -22.36
N LYS A 390 0.63 7.81 -23.17
CA LYS A 390 0.73 7.89 -24.64
C LYS A 390 -0.54 8.51 -25.27
N ASP A 391 -1.72 8.12 -24.80
CA ASP A 391 -3.03 8.52 -25.36
C ASP A 391 -3.34 10.01 -25.15
N ARG A 392 -2.45 10.72 -24.49
CA ARG A 392 -2.54 12.15 -24.22
C ARG A 392 -2.05 13.01 -25.40
N LYS A 393 -2.43 12.62 -26.64
CA LYS A 393 -2.18 13.42 -27.86
C LYS A 393 -3.21 14.52 -28.02
#